data_2dd784b8ce041f09cf77d6faba177e32
#
_entry.id   2dd784b8ce041f09cf77d6faba177e32
#
_cell.length_a   1.000
_cell.length_b   1.000
_cell.length_c   1.000
_cell.angle_alpha   90.00
_cell.angle_beta   90.00
_cell.angle_gamma   90.00
#
_symmetry.space_group_name_H-M   'P 1'
#
loop_
_entity.id
_entity.type
_entity.pdbx_description
1 polymer ?
#
loop_
_entity_poly.entity_id
_entity_poly.type
_entity_poly.pdbx_seq_one_letter_code
_entity_poly.pdbx_strand_id
1 'polypeptide(L)'
;MTQLRALGAACAAFAAFGWTPAPAQNAAAEWKIGVIAPTTGPIATIGTRQLATLQWWEREVNARKGGIKGRKVVLKHCNDEASPEKAAACARELLAQGVVLLLNASVTGPIRATMPLVKNGPVMLTPSPNIVPDATGYVFQTSPPDADLVLALAEYAKASGVTRLGMVAATDASGEVGVASAAAVFPRLGLQYNLARIDLRATDASTQLSRVAGPDVPLLYSTYTGGGAVTVVKGYANLGLTQPLVVSYANISDPFIALIKDELPRRLLGTALRAVAPELLTDAAERERTATFTRSYEQWRGGERADMLNLLALGMADAAESILANVADPSDADAVKKYLEATPIKSFQTIRFSPQSHVGMNAKDVAIVEYRGGRWTRADPVR
;
A
#
# COMPACT_ATOMS: atom_id res chain seq x y z
N MET A 1 4.46 -106.59 -0.42
CA MET A 1 3.39 -105.71 0.11
C MET A 1 4.03 -104.48 0.73
N THR A 2 4.15 -103.41 0.08
CA THR A 2 4.42 -102.11 0.70
C THR A 2 4.46 -101.06 -0.44
N GLN A 3 3.53 -100.17 -0.41
CA GLN A 3 3.42 -99.09 -1.44
C GLN A 3 4.34 -97.93 -1.08
N LEU A 4 5.15 -97.50 -2.01
CA LEU A 4 5.88 -96.20 -1.93
C LEU A 4 4.98 -95.06 -2.51
N ARG A 5 4.76 -94.08 -1.73
CA ARG A 5 4.14 -92.79 -2.14
C ARG A 5 5.24 -91.80 -2.52
N ALA A 6 5.20 -91.32 -3.75
CA ALA A 6 6.06 -90.20 -4.22
C ALA A 6 5.49 -88.87 -3.79
N LEU A 7 6.30 -88.03 -3.14
CA LEU A 7 5.99 -86.62 -2.85
C LEU A 7 6.51 -85.76 -4.03
N GLY A 8 5.61 -85.12 -4.67
CA GLY A 8 5.96 -84.09 -5.64
C GLY A 8 6.33 -82.76 -4.97
N ALA A 9 7.51 -82.21 -5.35
CA ALA A 9 7.95 -80.88 -4.92
C ALA A 9 7.35 -79.84 -5.86
N ALA A 10 6.51 -78.93 -5.33
CA ALA A 10 6.01 -77.79 -6.03
C ALA A 10 7.00 -76.59 -5.82
N CYS A 11 7.69 -76.18 -6.87
CA CYS A 11 8.49 -74.93 -6.91
C CYS A 11 7.55 -73.69 -7.00
N ALA A 12 7.45 -72.93 -5.92
CA ALA A 12 6.78 -71.65 -5.91
C ALA A 12 7.75 -70.57 -6.49
N ALA A 13 7.46 -70.08 -7.69
CA ALA A 13 8.16 -68.91 -8.24
C ALA A 13 7.66 -67.63 -7.60
N PHE A 14 8.47 -67.02 -6.72
CA PHE A 14 8.24 -65.67 -6.23
C PHE A 14 8.56 -64.67 -7.35
N ALA A 15 7.54 -64.05 -7.96
CA ALA A 15 7.69 -62.90 -8.82
C ALA A 15 8.05 -61.71 -7.95
N ALA A 16 9.30 -61.26 -7.96
CA ALA A 16 9.73 -60.01 -7.37
C ALA A 16 9.13 -58.84 -8.18
N PHE A 17 8.01 -58.31 -7.71
CA PHE A 17 7.52 -57.01 -8.19
C PHE A 17 8.52 -55.94 -7.72
N GLY A 18 9.37 -55.47 -8.65
CA GLY A 18 10.21 -54.33 -8.43
C GLY A 18 9.36 -53.07 -8.23
N TRP A 19 9.31 -52.60 -7.01
CA TRP A 19 8.77 -51.28 -6.70
C TRP A 19 9.79 -50.24 -7.27
N THR A 20 9.52 -49.73 -8.49
CA THR A 20 10.16 -48.51 -8.94
C THR A 20 9.55 -47.36 -8.12
N PRO A 21 10.35 -46.62 -7.34
CA PRO A 21 9.84 -45.42 -6.71
C PRO A 21 9.38 -44.49 -7.83
N ALA A 22 8.11 -44.09 -7.79
CA ALA A 22 7.61 -43.03 -8.67
C ALA A 22 8.53 -41.79 -8.46
N PRO A 23 8.97 -41.12 -9.54
CA PRO A 23 9.76 -39.92 -9.39
C PRO A 23 8.94 -38.97 -8.48
N ALA A 24 9.54 -38.58 -7.36
CA ALA A 24 8.95 -37.55 -6.52
C ALA A 24 8.66 -36.39 -7.45
N GLN A 25 7.37 -36.09 -7.67
CA GLN A 25 6.95 -34.89 -8.35
C GLN A 25 7.59 -33.76 -7.54
N ASN A 26 8.70 -33.19 -8.05
CA ASN A 26 9.27 -31.96 -7.50
C ASN A 26 8.14 -30.95 -7.55
N ALA A 27 7.48 -30.74 -6.42
CA ALA A 27 6.56 -29.62 -6.27
C ALA A 27 7.32 -28.41 -6.76
N ALA A 28 6.86 -27.82 -7.86
CA ALA A 28 7.54 -26.68 -8.47
C ALA A 28 7.80 -25.67 -7.34
N ALA A 29 9.08 -25.38 -7.09
CA ALA A 29 9.45 -24.54 -5.97
C ALA A 29 8.70 -23.19 -6.10
N GLU A 30 8.06 -22.75 -5.03
CA GLU A 30 7.21 -21.55 -5.00
C GLU A 30 8.03 -20.33 -4.54
N TRP A 31 7.65 -19.15 -4.98
CA TRP A 31 8.05 -17.89 -4.37
C TRP A 31 7.05 -17.53 -3.29
N LYS A 32 7.37 -17.83 -2.03
CA LYS A 32 6.53 -17.46 -0.89
C LYS A 32 6.75 -16.00 -0.53
N ILE A 33 5.71 -15.20 -0.62
CA ILE A 33 5.72 -13.76 -0.30
C ILE A 33 4.83 -13.54 0.92
N GLY A 34 5.39 -12.99 2.00
CA GLY A 34 4.61 -12.62 3.17
C GLY A 34 3.84 -11.32 2.92
N VAL A 35 2.57 -11.28 3.33
CA VAL A 35 1.74 -10.08 3.27
C VAL A 35 1.14 -9.81 4.65
N ILE A 36 1.42 -8.66 5.23
CA ILE A 36 0.75 -8.17 6.45
C ILE A 36 -0.20 -7.05 6.03
N ALA A 37 -1.49 -7.23 6.27
CA ALA A 37 -2.51 -6.26 5.90
C ALA A 37 -3.73 -6.38 6.80
N PRO A 38 -4.31 -5.27 7.32
CA PRO A 38 -5.53 -5.30 8.11
C PRO A 38 -6.74 -5.58 7.21
N THR A 39 -7.38 -6.72 7.37
CA THR A 39 -8.60 -7.10 6.64
C THR A 39 -9.86 -7.07 7.51
N THR A 40 -9.70 -6.78 8.79
CA THR A 40 -10.78 -6.53 9.75
C THR A 40 -10.44 -5.30 10.61
N GLY A 41 -11.46 -4.74 11.28
CA GLY A 41 -11.31 -3.55 12.14
C GLY A 41 -11.56 -2.20 11.44
N PRO A 42 -11.35 -1.08 12.14
CA PRO A 42 -11.79 0.26 11.71
C PRO A 42 -11.17 0.77 10.41
N ILE A 43 -10.01 0.23 10.02
CA ILE A 43 -9.28 0.62 8.81
C ILE A 43 -9.11 -0.53 7.82
N ALA A 44 -9.95 -1.58 7.93
CA ALA A 44 -9.94 -2.75 7.06
C ALA A 44 -9.98 -2.40 5.57
N THR A 45 -10.64 -1.31 5.20
CA THR A 45 -10.70 -0.83 3.81
C THR A 45 -9.31 -0.64 3.20
N ILE A 46 -8.34 -0.12 3.97
CA ILE A 46 -6.96 0.08 3.49
C ILE A 46 -6.34 -1.26 3.12
N GLY A 47 -6.32 -2.19 4.07
CA GLY A 47 -5.68 -3.49 3.87
C GLY A 47 -6.41 -4.37 2.85
N THR A 48 -7.73 -4.40 2.84
CA THR A 48 -8.51 -5.21 1.88
C THR A 48 -8.30 -4.74 0.44
N ARG A 49 -8.26 -3.43 0.19
CA ARG A 49 -7.99 -2.87 -1.15
C ARG A 49 -6.57 -3.22 -1.62
N GLN A 50 -5.59 -3.06 -0.74
CA GLN A 50 -4.19 -3.36 -1.05
C GLN A 50 -3.98 -4.87 -1.24
N LEU A 51 -4.53 -5.72 -0.36
CA LEU A 51 -4.48 -7.17 -0.50
C LEU A 51 -5.13 -7.64 -1.81
N ALA A 52 -6.27 -7.07 -2.19
CA ALA A 52 -6.93 -7.40 -3.47
C ALA A 52 -6.02 -7.12 -4.68
N THR A 53 -5.25 -6.02 -4.66
CA THR A 53 -4.27 -5.75 -5.73
C THR A 53 -3.14 -6.79 -5.75
N LEU A 54 -2.63 -7.18 -4.58
CA LEU A 54 -1.59 -8.21 -4.49
C LEU A 54 -2.11 -9.58 -4.97
N GLN A 55 -3.36 -9.94 -4.65
CA GLN A 55 -4.02 -11.14 -5.16
C GLN A 55 -4.26 -11.09 -6.68
N TRP A 56 -4.62 -9.92 -7.21
CA TRP A 56 -4.68 -9.70 -8.65
C TRP A 56 -3.30 -9.95 -9.29
N TRP A 57 -2.24 -9.39 -8.73
CA TRP A 57 -0.87 -9.59 -9.19
C TRP A 57 -0.46 -11.07 -9.14
N GLU A 58 -0.69 -11.77 -8.02
CA GLU A 58 -0.44 -13.21 -7.88
C GLU A 58 -1.12 -14.01 -9.00
N ARG A 59 -2.39 -13.72 -9.26
CA ARG A 59 -3.16 -14.35 -10.33
C ARG A 59 -2.54 -14.06 -11.71
N GLU A 60 -2.24 -12.80 -12.02
CA GLU A 60 -1.71 -12.40 -13.33
C GLU A 60 -0.34 -13.02 -13.62
N VAL A 61 0.57 -13.02 -12.64
CA VAL A 61 1.90 -13.62 -12.84
C VAL A 61 1.82 -15.13 -12.93
N ASN A 62 0.93 -15.78 -12.18
CA ASN A 62 0.75 -17.23 -12.20
C ASN A 62 -0.01 -17.73 -13.43
N ALA A 63 -0.78 -16.87 -14.10
CA ALA A 63 -1.39 -17.19 -15.41
C ALA A 63 -0.37 -17.22 -16.56
N ARG A 64 0.77 -16.58 -16.40
CA ARG A 64 1.87 -16.67 -17.37
C ARG A 64 2.51 -18.07 -17.32
N LYS A 65 2.88 -18.60 -18.47
CA LYS A 65 3.50 -19.93 -18.55
C LYS A 65 4.76 -20.00 -17.69
N GLY A 66 4.74 -20.86 -16.66
CA GLY A 66 5.85 -21.07 -15.75
C GLY A 66 6.01 -20.03 -14.63
N GLY A 67 5.06 -19.09 -14.48
CA GLY A 67 5.13 -18.05 -13.43
C GLY A 67 6.36 -17.14 -13.62
N ILE A 68 7.09 -16.84 -12.52
CA ILE A 68 8.33 -16.07 -12.56
C ILE A 68 9.51 -17.04 -12.42
N LYS A 69 10.37 -17.13 -13.42
CA LYS A 69 11.51 -18.06 -13.46
C LYS A 69 11.12 -19.53 -13.19
N GLY A 70 9.99 -19.97 -13.74
CA GLY A 70 9.50 -21.34 -13.57
C GLY A 70 8.87 -21.65 -12.21
N ARG A 71 8.63 -20.64 -11.38
CA ARG A 71 8.05 -20.77 -10.04
C ARG A 71 6.76 -19.94 -9.93
N LYS A 72 5.76 -20.49 -9.25
CA LYS A 72 4.56 -19.74 -8.90
C LYS A 72 4.82 -18.80 -7.74
N VAL A 73 4.19 -17.64 -7.76
CA VAL A 73 4.08 -16.76 -6.60
C VAL A 73 2.97 -17.26 -5.70
N VAL A 74 3.21 -17.31 -4.40
CA VAL A 74 2.22 -17.70 -3.37
C VAL A 74 2.24 -16.66 -2.27
N LEU A 75 1.14 -15.93 -2.13
CA LEU A 75 0.96 -14.96 -1.06
C LEU A 75 0.58 -15.66 0.25
N LYS A 76 1.32 -15.38 1.31
CA LYS A 76 1.02 -15.80 2.69
C LYS A 76 0.51 -14.57 3.43
N HIS A 77 -0.81 -14.42 3.54
CA HIS A 77 -1.43 -13.28 4.20
C HIS A 77 -1.64 -13.52 5.69
N CYS A 78 -1.32 -12.52 6.51
CA CYS A 78 -1.63 -12.45 7.93
C CYS A 78 -2.35 -11.13 8.23
N ASN A 79 -3.53 -11.23 8.86
CA ASN A 79 -4.35 -10.09 9.26
C ASN A 79 -3.86 -9.52 10.60
N ASP A 80 -3.28 -8.34 10.58
CA ASP A 80 -2.79 -7.65 11.79
C ASP A 80 -3.85 -6.79 12.50
N GLU A 81 -5.04 -6.66 11.93
CA GLU A 81 -6.14 -5.82 12.46
C GLU A 81 -5.70 -4.38 12.78
N ALA A 82 -4.64 -3.89 12.13
CA ALA A 82 -3.97 -2.63 12.40
C ALA A 82 -3.39 -2.49 13.83
N SER A 83 -3.15 -3.62 14.52
CA SER A 83 -2.47 -3.66 15.82
C SER A 83 -0.96 -3.86 15.61
N PRO A 84 -0.11 -3.02 16.24
CA PRO A 84 1.35 -3.19 16.22
C PRO A 84 1.80 -4.56 16.75
N GLU A 85 1.15 -5.06 17.81
CA GLU A 85 1.46 -6.33 18.45
C GLU A 85 1.14 -7.51 17.51
N LYS A 86 -0.05 -7.47 16.87
CA LYS A 86 -0.45 -8.49 15.90
C LYS A 86 0.42 -8.44 14.65
N ALA A 87 0.78 -7.26 14.16
CA ALA A 87 1.70 -7.12 13.04
C ALA A 87 3.08 -7.72 13.32
N ALA A 88 3.62 -7.50 14.53
CA ALA A 88 4.87 -8.14 14.94
C ALA A 88 4.74 -9.67 15.06
N ALA A 89 3.61 -10.20 15.52
CA ALA A 89 3.34 -11.63 15.53
C ALA A 89 3.25 -12.20 14.11
N CYS A 90 2.49 -11.56 13.22
CA CYS A 90 2.39 -11.89 11.80
C CYS A 90 3.77 -11.94 11.14
N ALA A 91 4.62 -10.93 11.39
CA ALA A 91 5.95 -10.90 10.81
C ALA A 91 6.79 -12.11 11.26
N ARG A 92 6.81 -12.45 12.56
CA ARG A 92 7.54 -13.62 13.06
C ARG A 92 7.05 -14.91 12.43
N GLU A 93 5.75 -15.09 12.32
CA GLU A 93 5.13 -16.26 11.69
C GLU A 93 5.54 -16.39 10.22
N LEU A 94 5.41 -15.31 9.44
CA LEU A 94 5.75 -15.30 8.01
C LEU A 94 7.25 -15.54 7.79
N LEU A 95 8.12 -14.94 8.59
CA LEU A 95 9.56 -15.18 8.56
C LEU A 95 9.90 -16.66 8.86
N ALA A 96 9.23 -17.26 9.83
CA ALA A 96 9.40 -18.70 10.13
C ALA A 96 8.93 -19.61 8.98
N GLN A 97 8.00 -19.16 8.14
CA GLN A 97 7.56 -19.89 6.93
C GLN A 97 8.54 -19.77 5.75
N GLY A 98 9.63 -18.99 5.89
CA GLY A 98 10.66 -18.82 4.87
C GLY A 98 10.18 -17.98 3.68
N VAL A 99 9.45 -16.90 3.92
CA VAL A 99 9.09 -15.93 2.86
C VAL A 99 10.35 -15.23 2.36
N VAL A 100 10.45 -15.02 1.05
CA VAL A 100 11.61 -14.35 0.42
C VAL A 100 11.48 -12.83 0.41
N LEU A 101 10.27 -12.31 0.52
CA LEU A 101 9.96 -10.89 0.65
C LEU A 101 8.81 -10.71 1.66
N LEU A 102 8.78 -9.57 2.32
CA LEU A 102 7.66 -9.16 3.17
C LEU A 102 7.01 -7.89 2.59
N LEU A 103 5.74 -7.97 2.23
CA LEU A 103 4.93 -6.83 1.80
C LEU A 103 4.08 -6.38 2.98
N ASN A 104 4.38 -5.22 3.56
CA ASN A 104 3.61 -4.70 4.68
C ASN A 104 2.67 -3.59 4.20
N ALA A 105 1.45 -3.98 3.90
CA ALA A 105 0.36 -3.15 3.40
C ALA A 105 -0.48 -2.51 4.53
N SER A 106 0.06 -2.43 5.73
CA SER A 106 -0.61 -1.90 6.90
C SER A 106 -0.40 -0.38 7.06
N VAL A 107 -0.67 0.13 8.24
CA VAL A 107 -0.52 1.53 8.60
C VAL A 107 0.70 1.74 9.49
N THR A 108 1.01 3.00 9.79
CA THR A 108 2.26 3.45 10.43
C THR A 108 2.67 2.65 11.68
N GLY A 109 1.77 2.46 12.64
CA GLY A 109 2.09 1.74 13.89
C GLY A 109 2.51 0.29 13.66
N PRO A 110 1.69 -0.54 13.00
CA PRO A 110 2.02 -1.89 12.59
C PRO A 110 3.32 -2.02 11.81
N ILE A 111 3.55 -1.14 10.81
CA ILE A 111 4.79 -1.19 10.03
C ILE A 111 6.02 -0.94 10.93
N ARG A 112 5.97 0.09 11.79
CA ARG A 112 7.06 0.38 12.74
C ARG A 112 7.36 -0.79 13.67
N ALA A 113 6.35 -1.55 14.09
CA ALA A 113 6.53 -2.74 14.93
C ALA A 113 7.19 -3.91 14.18
N THR A 114 7.07 -3.98 12.85
CA THR A 114 7.67 -5.04 12.03
C THR A 114 9.10 -4.71 11.57
N MET A 115 9.45 -3.43 11.40
CA MET A 115 10.76 -3.01 10.89
C MET A 115 11.95 -3.64 11.64
N PRO A 116 11.99 -3.71 12.98
CA PRO A 116 13.11 -4.33 13.71
C PRO A 116 13.26 -5.83 13.44
N LEU A 117 12.18 -6.50 13.00
CA LEU A 117 12.17 -7.95 12.76
C LEU A 117 12.83 -8.33 11.44
N VAL A 118 12.95 -7.38 10.51
CA VAL A 118 13.61 -7.56 9.20
C VAL A 118 15.00 -6.91 9.14
N LYS A 119 15.60 -6.61 10.28
CA LYS A 119 16.94 -5.97 10.33
C LYS A 119 18.06 -6.77 9.66
N ASN A 120 17.85 -8.07 9.47
CA ASN A 120 18.77 -8.99 8.79
C ASN A 120 18.12 -9.59 7.52
N GLY A 121 17.09 -8.95 6.97
CA GLY A 121 16.25 -9.48 5.90
C GLY A 121 15.09 -10.37 6.40
N PRO A 122 14.25 -10.84 5.48
CA PRO A 122 14.21 -10.47 4.07
C PRO A 122 13.87 -8.98 3.84
N VAL A 123 14.01 -8.52 2.61
CA VAL A 123 13.59 -7.17 2.26
C VAL A 123 12.08 -7.01 2.50
N MET A 124 11.73 -5.89 3.14
CA MET A 124 10.34 -5.47 3.35
C MET A 124 10.00 -4.28 2.46
N LEU A 125 8.93 -4.41 1.68
CA LEU A 125 8.34 -3.32 0.91
C LEU A 125 7.12 -2.78 1.63
N THR A 126 6.97 -1.46 1.67
CA THR A 126 5.80 -0.79 2.24
C THR A 126 5.36 0.42 1.41
N PRO A 127 4.05 0.65 1.26
CA PRO A 127 3.54 1.79 0.50
C PRO A 127 3.16 2.95 1.42
N SER A 128 3.50 2.92 2.71
CA SER A 128 3.07 3.95 3.66
C SER A 128 3.92 5.21 3.56
N PRO A 129 3.35 6.37 3.26
CA PRO A 129 4.05 7.66 3.26
C PRO A 129 4.63 8.06 4.63
N ASN A 130 4.09 7.50 5.70
CA ASN A 130 4.46 7.85 7.08
C ASN A 130 5.69 7.08 7.60
N ILE A 131 6.34 6.31 6.75
CA ILE A 131 7.55 5.57 7.05
C ILE A 131 8.68 6.14 6.20
N VAL A 132 9.73 6.61 6.85
CA VAL A 132 10.99 6.95 6.18
C VAL A 132 12.01 5.91 6.60
N PRO A 133 12.32 4.93 5.72
CA PRO A 133 13.26 3.86 6.03
C PRO A 133 14.69 4.39 6.20
N ASP A 134 15.45 3.74 7.08
CA ASP A 134 16.90 3.90 7.11
C ASP A 134 17.52 3.21 5.87
N ALA A 135 18.30 3.94 5.11
CA ALA A 135 18.95 3.45 3.90
C ALA A 135 20.01 2.35 4.16
N THR A 136 20.44 2.16 5.40
CA THR A 136 21.32 1.04 5.75
C THR A 136 20.59 -0.29 5.93
N GLY A 137 19.25 -0.24 6.14
CA GLY A 137 18.39 -1.40 6.39
C GLY A 137 17.84 -2.07 5.14
N TYR A 138 16.87 -2.96 5.36
CA TYR A 138 16.18 -3.75 4.31
C TYR A 138 14.72 -3.36 4.13
N VAL A 139 14.32 -2.19 4.58
CA VAL A 139 12.98 -1.65 4.39
C VAL A 139 12.99 -0.64 3.25
N PHE A 140 12.05 -0.77 2.31
CA PHE A 140 11.91 0.10 1.15
C PHE A 140 10.49 0.62 1.05
N GLN A 141 10.35 1.94 0.90
CA GLN A 141 9.07 2.63 0.77
C GLN A 141 8.78 2.89 -0.70
N THR A 142 7.70 2.31 -1.22
CA THR A 142 7.30 2.42 -2.64
C THR A 142 6.39 3.62 -2.95
N SER A 143 6.26 4.56 -2.01
CA SER A 143 5.44 5.77 -2.12
C SER A 143 6.26 7.02 -1.80
N PRO A 144 5.78 8.24 -2.10
CA PRO A 144 6.36 9.47 -1.58
C PRO A 144 6.27 9.51 -0.04
N PRO A 145 7.19 10.18 0.66
CA PRO A 145 7.05 10.44 2.08
C PRO A 145 5.95 11.47 2.35
N ASP A 146 5.37 11.47 3.55
CA ASP A 146 4.29 12.40 3.91
C ASP A 146 4.70 13.87 3.75
N ALA A 147 5.95 14.21 4.03
CA ALA A 147 6.48 15.56 3.82
C ALA A 147 6.34 16.03 2.35
N ASP A 148 6.45 15.12 1.37
CA ASP A 148 6.28 15.44 -0.04
C ASP A 148 4.80 15.56 -0.44
N LEU A 149 3.90 14.81 0.22
CA LEU A 149 2.45 15.02 0.09
C LEU A 149 2.06 16.40 0.62
N VAL A 150 2.58 16.78 1.78
CA VAL A 150 2.37 18.09 2.39
C VAL A 150 3.02 19.21 1.57
N LEU A 151 4.18 18.96 0.96
CA LEU A 151 4.84 19.92 0.05
C LEU A 151 3.97 20.21 -1.17
N ALA A 152 3.43 19.18 -1.82
CA ALA A 152 2.52 19.35 -2.95
C ALA A 152 1.25 20.14 -2.57
N LEU A 153 0.70 19.90 -1.37
CA LEU A 153 -0.40 20.71 -0.84
C LEU A 153 0.01 22.17 -0.62
N ALA A 154 1.19 22.40 -0.03
CA ALA A 154 1.67 23.75 0.25
C ALA A 154 1.95 24.55 -1.05
N GLU A 155 2.53 23.91 -2.06
CA GLU A 155 2.75 24.52 -3.38
C GLU A 155 1.42 24.85 -4.06
N TYR A 156 0.44 23.96 -4.02
CA TYR A 156 -0.90 24.19 -4.53
C TYR A 156 -1.60 25.35 -3.80
N ALA A 157 -1.54 25.39 -2.48
CA ALA A 157 -2.11 26.46 -1.66
C ALA A 157 -1.48 27.82 -2.04
N LYS A 158 -0.15 27.87 -2.11
CA LYS A 158 0.59 29.07 -2.50
C LYS A 158 0.25 29.53 -3.93
N ALA A 159 0.20 28.61 -4.88
CA ALA A 159 -0.19 28.92 -6.27
C ALA A 159 -1.64 29.42 -6.38
N SER A 160 -2.49 29.08 -5.41
CA SER A 160 -3.87 29.56 -5.26
C SER A 160 -3.99 30.87 -4.47
N GLY A 161 -2.88 31.50 -4.05
CA GLY A 161 -2.92 32.71 -3.22
C GLY A 161 -3.31 32.49 -1.77
N VAL A 162 -3.36 31.24 -1.31
CA VAL A 162 -3.65 30.90 0.09
C VAL A 162 -2.43 31.21 0.95
N THR A 163 -2.62 31.98 2.03
CA THR A 163 -1.57 32.32 2.99
C THR A 163 -1.78 31.64 4.36
N ARG A 164 -3.00 31.19 4.62
CA ARG A 164 -3.39 30.50 5.85
C ARG A 164 -4.31 29.33 5.57
N LEU A 165 -4.16 28.23 6.29
CA LEU A 165 -5.06 27.08 6.22
C LEU A 165 -5.43 26.57 7.62
N GLY A 166 -6.56 25.87 7.70
CA GLY A 166 -6.97 25.16 8.90
C GLY A 166 -6.60 23.69 8.79
N MET A 167 -5.97 23.14 9.82
CA MET A 167 -5.54 21.74 9.85
C MET A 167 -6.17 21.01 11.02
N VAL A 168 -6.78 19.85 10.73
CA VAL A 168 -7.19 18.87 11.74
C VAL A 168 -6.37 17.61 11.60
N ALA A 169 -5.84 17.10 12.71
CA ALA A 169 -4.98 15.95 12.73
C ALA A 169 -5.39 14.93 13.78
N ALA A 170 -5.26 13.63 13.46
CA ALA A 170 -5.47 12.56 14.41
C ALA A 170 -4.41 12.56 15.52
N THR A 171 -4.74 11.94 16.66
CA THR A 171 -3.81 11.78 17.79
C THR A 171 -3.02 10.48 17.74
N ASP A 172 -3.02 9.81 16.59
CA ASP A 172 -2.25 8.59 16.35
C ASP A 172 -0.88 8.84 15.68
N ALA A 173 -0.12 7.76 15.47
CA ALA A 173 1.21 7.84 14.84
C ALA A 173 1.18 8.45 13.43
N SER A 174 0.08 8.29 12.68
CA SER A 174 -0.07 8.89 11.34
C SER A 174 -0.32 10.39 11.43
N GLY A 175 -1.17 10.82 12.37
CA GLY A 175 -1.45 12.23 12.62
C GLY A 175 -0.21 12.98 13.15
N GLU A 176 0.63 12.33 13.99
CA GLU A 176 1.90 12.90 14.43
C GLU A 176 2.85 13.17 13.26
N VAL A 177 2.96 12.23 12.32
CA VAL A 177 3.77 12.44 11.10
C VAL A 177 3.23 13.60 10.28
N GLY A 178 1.92 13.66 10.04
CA GLY A 178 1.31 14.76 9.28
C GLY A 178 1.54 16.13 9.91
N VAL A 179 1.47 16.23 11.24
CA VAL A 179 1.77 17.49 11.96
C VAL A 179 3.24 17.86 11.86
N ALA A 180 4.15 16.88 12.01
CA ALA A 180 5.59 17.12 11.86
C ALA A 180 5.93 17.58 10.43
N SER A 181 5.32 16.96 9.41
CA SER A 181 5.48 17.36 8.01
C SER A 181 4.96 18.78 7.77
N ALA A 182 3.78 19.12 8.28
CA ALA A 182 3.22 20.47 8.17
C ALA A 182 4.12 21.52 8.84
N ALA A 183 4.62 21.23 10.05
CA ALA A 183 5.52 22.12 10.77
C ALA A 183 6.86 22.34 10.03
N ALA A 184 7.34 21.33 9.33
CA ALA A 184 8.57 21.43 8.54
C ALA A 184 8.38 22.16 7.21
N VAL A 185 7.21 22.00 6.55
CA VAL A 185 6.98 22.44 5.16
C VAL A 185 6.31 23.80 5.07
N PHE A 186 5.19 24.01 5.78
CA PHE A 186 4.37 25.21 5.61
C PHE A 186 5.11 26.53 5.86
N PRO A 187 5.92 26.68 6.93
CA PRO A 187 6.64 27.93 7.18
C PRO A 187 7.66 28.26 6.07
N ARG A 188 8.28 27.24 5.46
CA ARG A 188 9.26 27.45 4.36
C ARG A 188 8.63 28.07 3.12
N LEU A 189 7.32 27.88 2.93
CA LEU A 189 6.55 28.42 1.82
C LEU A 189 5.75 29.67 2.21
N GLY A 190 5.92 30.18 3.43
CA GLY A 190 5.21 31.35 3.95
C GLY A 190 3.75 31.06 4.32
N LEU A 191 3.36 29.80 4.50
CA LEU A 191 2.02 29.42 4.90
C LEU A 191 1.90 29.39 6.43
N GLN A 192 0.84 30.01 6.92
CA GLN A 192 0.40 29.88 8.32
C GLN A 192 -0.67 28.79 8.42
N TYR A 193 -0.84 28.19 9.60
CA TYR A 193 -1.92 27.24 9.81
C TYR A 193 -2.40 27.23 11.26
N ASN A 194 -3.70 27.02 11.40
CA ASN A 194 -4.34 26.74 12.69
C ASN A 194 -4.42 25.21 12.83
N LEU A 195 -4.01 24.65 13.97
CA LEU A 195 -4.03 23.21 14.20
C LEU A 195 -5.00 22.84 15.33
N ALA A 196 -5.84 21.85 15.08
CA ALA A 196 -6.58 21.15 16.12
C ALA A 196 -6.35 19.63 16.04
N ARG A 197 -6.30 18.99 17.20
CA ARG A 197 -6.17 17.53 17.32
C ARG A 197 -7.53 16.92 17.59
N ILE A 198 -7.79 15.76 16.98
CA ILE A 198 -9.02 14.99 17.18
C ILE A 198 -8.62 13.59 17.61
N ASP A 199 -9.23 13.10 18.69
CA ASP A 199 -9.03 11.72 19.16
C ASP A 199 -9.59 10.72 18.12
N LEU A 200 -8.92 9.59 17.96
CA LEU A 200 -9.35 8.53 17.03
C LEU A 200 -10.75 7.97 17.34
N ARG A 201 -11.20 8.07 18.59
CA ARG A 201 -12.50 7.60 19.04
C ARG A 201 -13.57 8.70 19.01
N ALA A 202 -13.21 9.93 18.61
CA ALA A 202 -14.17 11.01 18.52
C ALA A 202 -15.27 10.68 17.52
N THR A 203 -16.51 10.89 17.93
CA THR A 203 -17.70 10.70 17.10
C THR A 203 -18.19 12.01 16.47
N ASP A 204 -17.61 13.15 16.89
CA ASP A 204 -17.85 14.48 16.33
C ASP A 204 -16.55 15.28 16.25
N ALA A 205 -16.40 16.08 15.21
CA ALA A 205 -15.25 16.92 14.94
C ALA A 205 -15.59 18.42 14.91
N SER A 206 -16.85 18.80 15.18
CA SER A 206 -17.35 20.15 14.98
C SER A 206 -16.58 21.18 15.83
N THR A 207 -16.29 20.86 17.09
CA THR A 207 -15.53 21.75 17.99
C THR A 207 -14.12 22.04 17.47
N GLN A 208 -13.42 21.04 16.96
CA GLN A 208 -12.06 21.19 16.45
C GLN A 208 -12.06 21.92 15.11
N LEU A 209 -13.02 21.61 14.24
CA LEU A 209 -13.17 22.28 12.95
C LEU A 209 -13.50 23.76 13.13
N SER A 210 -14.40 24.14 14.05
CA SER A 210 -14.73 25.55 14.34
C SER A 210 -13.53 26.37 14.83
N ARG A 211 -12.55 25.73 15.51
CA ARG A 211 -11.32 26.40 15.96
C ARG A 211 -10.33 26.69 14.83
N VAL A 212 -10.39 25.93 13.74
CA VAL A 212 -9.44 26.06 12.63
C VAL A 212 -10.06 26.68 11.39
N ALA A 213 -11.39 26.69 11.26
CA ALA A 213 -12.13 27.19 10.11
C ALA A 213 -12.59 28.63 10.33
N GLY A 214 -11.67 29.59 10.37
CA GLY A 214 -11.99 31.00 10.46
C GLY A 214 -12.34 31.65 9.12
N PRO A 215 -12.86 32.91 9.12
CA PRO A 215 -13.18 33.63 7.89
C PRO A 215 -11.94 33.96 7.03
N ASP A 216 -10.76 34.01 7.64
CA ASP A 216 -9.45 34.21 7.01
C ASP A 216 -8.76 32.88 6.59
N VAL A 217 -9.48 31.76 6.66
CA VAL A 217 -8.98 30.42 6.34
C VAL A 217 -9.69 29.90 5.09
N PRO A 218 -9.12 30.09 3.89
CA PRO A 218 -9.76 29.70 2.63
C PRO A 218 -9.62 28.23 2.28
N LEU A 219 -8.84 27.42 3.05
CA LEU A 219 -8.56 26.03 2.79
C LEU A 219 -8.48 25.22 4.09
N LEU A 220 -9.12 24.07 4.12
CA LEU A 220 -9.03 23.11 5.22
C LEU A 220 -8.26 21.87 4.81
N TYR A 221 -7.47 21.31 5.73
CA TYR A 221 -6.71 20.08 5.53
C TYR A 221 -6.94 19.09 6.68
N SER A 222 -7.22 17.84 6.35
CA SER A 222 -7.40 16.75 7.30
C SER A 222 -6.38 15.64 7.04
N THR A 223 -5.59 15.29 8.07
CA THR A 223 -4.70 14.13 8.03
C THR A 223 -5.41 12.85 8.44
N TYR A 224 -6.69 12.92 8.81
CA TYR A 224 -7.45 11.77 9.26
C TYR A 224 -7.63 10.72 8.17
N THR A 225 -7.66 9.44 8.57
CA THR A 225 -7.87 8.29 7.68
C THR A 225 -9.03 7.42 8.18
N GLY A 226 -9.62 6.63 7.27
CA GLY A 226 -10.67 5.66 7.61
C GLY A 226 -11.92 6.30 8.21
N GLY A 227 -12.49 5.67 9.25
CA GLY A 227 -13.72 6.12 9.89
C GLY A 227 -13.64 7.54 10.50
N GLY A 228 -12.46 7.94 11.01
CA GLY A 228 -12.25 9.28 11.54
C GLY A 228 -12.36 10.38 10.47
N ALA A 229 -11.98 10.08 9.22
CA ALA A 229 -12.17 11.02 8.12
C ALA A 229 -13.66 11.26 7.81
N VAL A 230 -14.51 10.26 7.97
CA VAL A 230 -15.98 10.41 7.87
C VAL A 230 -16.50 11.33 8.96
N THR A 231 -16.01 11.19 10.21
CA THR A 231 -16.34 12.08 11.33
C THR A 231 -15.97 13.54 11.03
N VAL A 232 -14.82 13.77 10.42
CA VAL A 232 -14.39 15.12 9.97
C VAL A 232 -15.35 15.68 8.92
N VAL A 233 -15.74 14.91 7.91
CA VAL A 233 -16.66 15.37 6.86
C VAL A 233 -18.05 15.67 7.44
N LYS A 234 -18.56 14.83 8.34
CA LYS A 234 -19.84 15.09 9.03
C LYS A 234 -19.79 16.35 9.88
N GLY A 235 -18.73 16.55 10.67
CA GLY A 235 -18.55 17.80 11.43
C GLY A 235 -18.44 19.02 10.52
N TYR A 236 -17.77 18.89 9.38
CA TYR A 236 -17.70 19.94 8.36
C TYR A 236 -19.09 20.30 7.81
N ALA A 237 -19.92 19.32 7.47
CA ALA A 237 -21.28 19.53 7.00
C ALA A 237 -22.19 20.14 8.09
N ASN A 238 -22.11 19.62 9.32
CA ASN A 238 -22.88 20.12 10.47
C ASN A 238 -22.61 21.61 10.76
N LEU A 239 -21.40 22.07 10.52
CA LEU A 239 -21.03 23.48 10.68
C LEU A 239 -21.37 24.35 9.45
N GLY A 240 -21.88 23.75 8.36
CA GLY A 240 -22.16 24.48 7.13
C GLY A 240 -20.91 25.09 6.49
N LEU A 241 -19.73 24.49 6.67
CA LEU A 241 -18.49 25.00 6.12
C LEU A 241 -18.50 24.92 4.59
N THR A 242 -17.84 25.88 3.93
CA THR A 242 -17.84 26.00 2.47
C THR A 242 -16.44 26.00 1.85
N GLN A 243 -15.40 26.14 2.69
CA GLN A 243 -14.01 26.10 2.26
C GLN A 243 -13.70 24.74 1.61
N PRO A 244 -12.88 24.66 0.55
CA PRO A 244 -12.38 23.40 0.05
C PRO A 244 -11.74 22.58 1.18
N LEU A 245 -12.09 21.28 1.25
CA LEU A 245 -11.55 20.34 2.22
C LEU A 245 -10.58 19.39 1.52
N VAL A 246 -9.30 19.43 1.90
CA VAL A 246 -8.28 18.48 1.46
C VAL A 246 -8.25 17.30 2.42
N VAL A 247 -8.46 16.10 1.92
CA VAL A 247 -8.34 14.86 2.69
C VAL A 247 -7.01 14.17 2.45
N SER A 248 -6.61 13.32 3.40
CA SER A 248 -5.43 12.48 3.30
C SER A 248 -5.51 11.54 2.10
N TYR A 249 -4.37 11.19 1.54
CA TYR A 249 -4.20 10.22 0.43
C TYR A 249 -4.98 8.91 0.65
N ALA A 250 -5.09 8.43 1.88
CA ALA A 250 -5.77 7.18 2.21
C ALA A 250 -7.30 7.24 2.03
N ASN A 251 -7.87 8.45 1.88
CA ASN A 251 -9.30 8.68 1.68
C ASN A 251 -9.66 8.87 0.20
N ILE A 252 -8.70 8.76 -0.70
CA ILE A 252 -8.94 8.82 -2.15
C ILE A 252 -9.37 7.44 -2.63
N SER A 253 -10.59 7.06 -2.26
CA SER A 253 -11.15 5.74 -2.54
C SER A 253 -12.66 5.78 -2.68
N ASP A 254 -13.21 4.90 -3.51
CA ASP A 254 -14.66 4.78 -3.68
C ASP A 254 -15.40 4.40 -2.39
N PRO A 255 -14.89 3.49 -1.54
CA PRO A 255 -15.53 3.21 -0.26
C PRO A 255 -15.64 4.43 0.66
N PHE A 256 -14.62 5.30 0.70
CA PHE A 256 -14.71 6.54 1.48
C PHE A 256 -15.78 7.48 0.92
N ILE A 257 -15.81 7.68 -0.41
CA ILE A 257 -16.82 8.51 -1.07
C ILE A 257 -18.23 7.98 -0.78
N ALA A 258 -18.44 6.67 -0.82
CA ALA A 258 -19.73 6.06 -0.51
C ALA A 258 -20.22 6.37 0.93
N LEU A 259 -19.29 6.48 1.90
CA LEU A 259 -19.60 6.79 3.29
C LEU A 259 -19.96 8.27 3.54
N ILE A 260 -19.52 9.17 2.65
CA ILE A 260 -19.71 10.63 2.80
C ILE A 260 -20.61 11.22 1.72
N LYS A 261 -21.26 10.40 0.91
CA LYS A 261 -22.01 10.84 -0.30
C LYS A 261 -23.10 11.90 0.01
N ASP A 262 -23.73 11.79 1.18
CA ASP A 262 -24.83 12.66 1.59
C ASP A 262 -24.31 13.99 2.24
N GLU A 263 -23.06 14.03 2.68
CA GLU A 263 -22.39 15.19 3.27
C GLU A 263 -21.17 15.64 2.44
N LEU A 264 -21.12 15.30 1.15
CA LEU A 264 -19.98 15.58 0.29
C LEU A 264 -19.66 17.08 0.26
N PRO A 265 -18.44 17.50 0.63
CA PRO A 265 -18.02 18.90 0.54
C PRO A 265 -18.18 19.44 -0.88
N ARG A 266 -18.56 20.72 -1.02
CA ARG A 266 -18.69 21.37 -2.33
C ARG A 266 -17.42 21.20 -3.19
N ARG A 267 -16.25 21.27 -2.55
CA ARG A 267 -14.97 20.94 -3.15
C ARG A 267 -14.21 19.99 -2.21
N LEU A 268 -14.20 18.73 -2.58
CA LEU A 268 -13.40 17.71 -1.91
C LEU A 268 -12.09 17.51 -2.69
N LEU A 269 -10.99 17.87 -2.06
CA LEU A 269 -9.65 17.75 -2.61
C LEU A 269 -8.89 16.61 -1.90
N GLY A 270 -7.79 16.16 -2.50
CA GLY A 270 -6.91 15.20 -1.85
C GLY A 270 -5.48 15.28 -2.38
N THR A 271 -4.51 14.94 -1.53
CA THR A 271 -3.12 14.73 -1.96
C THR A 271 -2.99 13.31 -2.53
N ALA A 272 -2.59 13.17 -3.77
CA ALA A 272 -2.61 11.90 -4.49
C ALA A 272 -1.36 11.68 -5.33
N LEU A 273 -1.08 10.40 -5.63
CA LEU A 273 -0.22 10.05 -6.75
C LEU A 273 -0.84 10.54 -8.06
N ARG A 274 -0.03 11.04 -8.99
CA ARG A 274 -0.53 11.54 -10.29
C ARG A 274 -1.33 10.50 -11.05
N ALA A 275 -1.00 9.23 -10.89
CA ALA A 275 -1.70 8.12 -11.55
C ALA A 275 -3.18 7.97 -11.15
N VAL A 276 -3.62 8.58 -10.03
CA VAL A 276 -5.06 8.64 -9.66
C VAL A 276 -5.88 9.43 -10.68
N ALA A 277 -5.26 10.44 -11.30
CA ALA A 277 -5.83 11.22 -12.39
C ALA A 277 -4.88 11.10 -13.61
N PRO A 278 -5.08 10.07 -14.47
CA PRO A 278 -4.12 9.70 -15.52
C PRO A 278 -3.75 10.82 -16.49
N GLU A 279 -4.60 11.84 -16.61
CA GLU A 279 -4.30 13.07 -17.38
C GLU A 279 -3.10 13.87 -16.82
N LEU A 280 -2.68 13.59 -15.58
CA LEU A 280 -1.52 14.21 -14.93
C LEU A 280 -0.21 13.48 -15.21
N LEU A 281 -0.26 12.26 -15.76
CA LEU A 281 0.91 11.50 -16.16
C LEU A 281 1.45 12.03 -17.49
N THR A 282 2.70 12.40 -17.54
CA THR A 282 3.39 12.88 -18.77
C THR A 282 4.05 11.75 -19.53
N ASP A 283 4.48 10.69 -18.84
CA ASP A 283 5.11 9.50 -19.44
C ASP A 283 4.05 8.57 -20.05
N ALA A 284 4.26 8.17 -21.30
CA ALA A 284 3.31 7.30 -22.01
C ALA A 284 3.28 5.86 -21.48
N ALA A 285 4.44 5.35 -21.03
CA ALA A 285 4.52 4.00 -20.49
C ALA A 285 3.84 3.91 -19.11
N GLU A 286 3.97 4.95 -18.27
CA GLU A 286 3.25 5.05 -16.99
C GLU A 286 1.73 5.13 -17.19
N ARG A 287 1.26 5.93 -18.18
CA ARG A 287 -0.18 5.96 -18.56
C ARG A 287 -0.68 4.59 -18.99
N GLU A 288 0.06 3.91 -19.88
CA GLU A 288 -0.35 2.59 -20.37
C GLU A 288 -0.32 1.53 -19.26
N ARG A 289 0.70 1.55 -18.39
CA ARG A 289 0.77 0.65 -17.23
C ARG A 289 -0.41 0.85 -16.30
N THR A 290 -0.74 2.12 -15.99
CA THR A 290 -1.89 2.47 -15.15
C THR A 290 -3.20 2.01 -15.80
N ALA A 291 -3.42 2.31 -17.08
CA ALA A 291 -4.62 1.93 -17.80
C ALA A 291 -4.79 0.39 -17.91
N THR A 292 -3.69 -0.32 -18.15
CA THR A 292 -3.70 -1.79 -18.25
C THR A 292 -4.04 -2.43 -16.91
N PHE A 293 -3.43 -1.94 -15.82
CA PHE A 293 -3.78 -2.38 -14.47
C PHE A 293 -5.26 -2.13 -14.17
N THR A 294 -5.71 -0.88 -14.34
CA THR A 294 -7.10 -0.48 -14.03
C THR A 294 -8.10 -1.37 -14.75
N ARG A 295 -7.97 -1.52 -16.08
CA ARG A 295 -8.87 -2.39 -16.87
C ARG A 295 -8.87 -3.84 -16.40
N SER A 296 -7.69 -4.44 -16.19
CA SER A 296 -7.59 -5.85 -15.78
C SER A 296 -8.08 -6.07 -14.36
N TYR A 297 -7.79 -5.14 -13.44
CA TYR A 297 -8.25 -5.20 -12.05
C TYR A 297 -9.77 -5.07 -11.98
N GLU A 298 -10.36 -4.06 -12.63
CA GLU A 298 -11.81 -3.83 -12.65
C GLU A 298 -12.55 -5.00 -13.28
N GLN A 299 -12.04 -5.57 -14.37
CA GLN A 299 -12.60 -6.78 -14.98
C GLN A 299 -12.60 -7.96 -14.01
N TRP A 300 -11.49 -8.18 -13.32
CA TRP A 300 -11.38 -9.25 -12.31
C TRP A 300 -12.31 -9.02 -11.13
N ARG A 301 -12.49 -7.77 -10.72
CA ARG A 301 -13.30 -7.39 -9.55
C ARG A 301 -14.79 -7.14 -9.89
N GLY A 302 -15.26 -7.49 -11.09
CA GLY A 302 -16.67 -7.32 -11.47
C GLY A 302 -17.12 -5.87 -11.55
N GLY A 303 -16.22 -4.94 -11.93
CA GLY A 303 -16.50 -3.52 -12.08
C GLY A 303 -16.12 -2.64 -10.88
N GLU A 304 -15.54 -3.23 -9.82
CA GLU A 304 -14.97 -2.44 -8.71
C GLU A 304 -13.76 -1.65 -9.19
N ARG A 305 -13.82 -0.32 -9.16
CA ARG A 305 -12.75 0.55 -9.67
C ARG A 305 -11.49 0.48 -8.83
N ALA A 306 -10.35 0.52 -9.50
CA ALA A 306 -9.06 0.74 -8.84
C ALA A 306 -8.96 2.19 -8.36
N ASP A 307 -8.41 2.39 -7.17
CA ASP A 307 -8.22 3.69 -6.52
C ASP A 307 -6.78 3.88 -6.00
N MET A 308 -6.55 4.94 -5.25
CA MET A 308 -5.23 5.26 -4.66
C MET A 308 -4.65 4.10 -3.87
N LEU A 309 -5.46 3.38 -3.08
CA LEU A 309 -4.99 2.27 -2.25
C LEU A 309 -4.52 1.08 -3.10
N ASN A 310 -5.19 0.86 -4.22
CA ASN A 310 -4.79 -0.16 -5.19
C ASN A 310 -3.48 0.21 -5.89
N LEU A 311 -3.30 1.48 -6.29
CA LEU A 311 -2.05 1.94 -6.90
C LEU A 311 -0.86 1.82 -5.93
N LEU A 312 -1.05 2.15 -4.66
CA LEU A 312 -0.01 1.98 -3.64
C LEU A 312 0.45 0.51 -3.55
N ALA A 313 -0.49 -0.44 -3.59
CA ALA A 313 -0.15 -1.87 -3.57
C ALA A 313 0.46 -2.34 -4.90
N LEU A 314 0.06 -1.75 -6.04
CA LEU A 314 0.65 -2.04 -7.34
C LEU A 314 2.15 -1.71 -7.36
N GLY A 315 2.57 -0.62 -6.71
CA GLY A 315 3.98 -0.28 -6.57
C GLY A 315 4.79 -1.36 -5.84
N MET A 316 4.22 -1.95 -4.78
CA MET A 316 4.85 -3.09 -4.09
C MET A 316 4.88 -4.34 -4.98
N ALA A 317 3.79 -4.63 -5.68
CA ALA A 317 3.69 -5.78 -6.58
C ALA A 317 4.71 -5.70 -7.72
N ASP A 318 4.81 -4.55 -8.38
CA ASP A 318 5.76 -4.31 -9.48
C ASP A 318 7.22 -4.41 -8.97
N ALA A 319 7.52 -3.90 -7.77
CA ALA A 319 8.84 -4.04 -7.16
C ALA A 319 9.14 -5.52 -6.82
N ALA A 320 8.20 -6.25 -6.24
CA ALA A 320 8.35 -7.67 -5.95
C ALA A 320 8.54 -8.49 -7.23
N GLU A 321 7.76 -8.24 -8.29
CA GLU A 321 7.93 -8.91 -9.58
C GLU A 321 9.31 -8.64 -10.17
N SER A 322 9.77 -7.39 -10.12
CA SER A 322 11.09 -7.00 -10.62
C SER A 322 12.21 -7.70 -9.88
N ILE A 323 12.13 -7.80 -8.55
CA ILE A 323 13.09 -8.55 -7.72
C ILE A 323 13.11 -10.03 -8.13
N LEU A 324 11.95 -10.69 -8.14
CA LEU A 324 11.84 -12.13 -8.45
C LEU A 324 12.33 -12.45 -9.86
N ALA A 325 12.11 -11.53 -10.81
CA ALA A 325 12.53 -11.71 -12.20
C ALA A 325 14.03 -11.51 -12.42
N ASN A 326 14.70 -10.67 -11.64
CA ASN A 326 16.06 -10.22 -11.96
C ASN A 326 17.11 -10.59 -10.91
N VAL A 327 16.76 -10.75 -9.64
CA VAL A 327 17.72 -11.17 -8.60
C VAL A 327 17.90 -12.69 -8.65
N ALA A 328 19.13 -13.15 -8.64
CA ALA A 328 19.45 -14.59 -8.75
C ALA A 328 18.87 -15.39 -7.58
N ASP A 329 19.09 -14.91 -6.37
CA ASP A 329 18.53 -15.44 -5.13
C ASP A 329 17.76 -14.35 -4.37
N PRO A 330 16.43 -14.28 -4.49
CA PRO A 330 15.62 -13.31 -3.74
C PRO A 330 15.59 -13.51 -2.22
N SER A 331 16.14 -14.61 -1.69
CA SER A 331 16.31 -14.80 -0.24
C SER A 331 17.57 -14.12 0.30
N ASP A 332 18.53 -13.76 -0.57
CA ASP A 332 19.68 -12.93 -0.22
C ASP A 332 19.25 -11.45 -0.16
N ALA A 333 19.06 -10.97 1.07
CA ALA A 333 18.59 -9.61 1.30
C ALA A 333 19.58 -8.53 0.80
N ASP A 334 20.89 -8.79 0.83
CA ASP A 334 21.91 -7.87 0.32
C ASP A 334 21.86 -7.78 -1.21
N ALA A 335 21.67 -8.91 -1.88
CA ALA A 335 21.51 -8.94 -3.34
C ALA A 335 20.24 -8.18 -3.76
N VAL A 336 19.13 -8.37 -3.05
CA VAL A 336 17.87 -7.65 -3.29
C VAL A 336 18.04 -6.16 -3.05
N LYS A 337 18.65 -5.77 -1.91
CA LYS A 337 18.94 -4.38 -1.57
C LYS A 337 19.76 -3.71 -2.68
N LYS A 338 20.88 -4.29 -3.05
CA LYS A 338 21.76 -3.78 -4.12
C LYS A 338 21.03 -3.63 -5.45
N TYR A 339 20.15 -4.59 -5.78
CA TYR A 339 19.34 -4.53 -6.99
C TYR A 339 18.39 -3.33 -6.96
N LEU A 340 17.64 -3.15 -5.88
CA LEU A 340 16.69 -2.04 -5.72
C LEU A 340 17.37 -0.67 -5.76
N GLU A 341 18.52 -0.53 -5.09
CA GLU A 341 19.30 0.71 -5.06
C GLU A 341 19.87 1.11 -6.43
N ALA A 342 20.08 0.14 -7.33
CA ALA A 342 20.66 0.37 -8.64
C ALA A 342 19.65 0.42 -9.80
N THR A 343 18.42 -0.11 -9.61
CA THR A 343 17.50 -0.38 -10.70
C THR A 343 16.17 0.35 -10.51
N PRO A 344 15.80 1.28 -11.41
CA PRO A 344 14.48 1.88 -11.42
C PRO A 344 13.40 0.82 -11.68
N ILE A 345 12.37 0.82 -10.84
CA ILE A 345 11.24 -0.09 -10.98
C ILE A 345 10.17 0.58 -11.85
N LYS A 346 9.83 -0.07 -12.95
CA LYS A 346 8.74 0.35 -13.84
C LYS A 346 7.39 0.00 -13.19
N SER A 347 6.57 1.01 -12.94
CA SER A 347 5.24 0.87 -12.35
C SER A 347 4.28 1.89 -12.96
N PHE A 348 3.14 2.13 -12.32
CA PHE A 348 2.21 3.22 -12.67
C PHE A 348 2.88 4.61 -12.64
N GLN A 349 3.89 4.79 -11.83
CA GLN A 349 4.92 5.84 -11.85
C GLN A 349 6.24 5.14 -11.51
N THR A 350 7.35 5.64 -12.04
CA THR A 350 8.64 4.99 -11.85
C THR A 350 9.15 5.14 -10.43
N ILE A 351 9.44 4.03 -9.75
CA ILE A 351 9.98 4.00 -8.38
C ILE A 351 11.50 3.92 -8.46
N ARG A 352 12.23 4.80 -7.75
CA ARG A 352 13.70 4.86 -7.75
C ARG A 352 14.22 4.93 -6.34
N PHE A 353 14.93 3.90 -5.93
CA PHE A 353 15.70 3.88 -4.69
C PHE A 353 17.17 4.22 -4.96
N SER A 354 17.93 4.45 -3.91
CA SER A 354 19.38 4.64 -3.99
C SER A 354 20.05 4.21 -2.69
N PRO A 355 21.39 4.04 -2.66
CA PRO A 355 22.12 3.77 -1.43
C PRO A 355 21.97 4.84 -0.33
N GLN A 356 21.50 6.04 -0.69
CA GLN A 356 21.27 7.15 0.24
C GLN A 356 19.80 7.28 0.65
N SER A 357 18.87 6.63 -0.08
CA SER A 357 17.44 6.72 0.20
C SER A 357 16.69 5.48 -0.25
N HIS A 358 16.04 4.82 0.69
CA HIS A 358 15.08 3.73 0.43
C HIS A 358 13.63 4.24 0.26
N VAL A 359 13.46 5.54 0.00
CA VAL A 359 12.20 6.14 -0.42
C VAL A 359 12.19 6.23 -1.94
N GLY A 360 11.21 5.57 -2.57
CA GLY A 360 11.20 5.32 -4.02
C GLY A 360 10.55 6.40 -4.88
N MET A 361 9.80 7.32 -4.27
CA MET A 361 9.07 8.41 -4.93
C MET A 361 9.27 9.73 -4.18
N ASN A 362 8.87 10.85 -4.79
CA ASN A 362 9.03 12.19 -4.22
C ASN A 362 7.88 13.13 -4.61
N ALA A 363 7.97 14.42 -4.25
CA ALA A 363 6.92 15.42 -4.49
C ALA A 363 6.52 15.56 -5.96
N LYS A 364 7.40 15.27 -6.93
CA LYS A 364 7.08 15.32 -8.37
C LYS A 364 6.07 14.25 -8.79
N ASP A 365 5.94 13.19 -8.00
CA ASP A 365 5.01 12.08 -8.23
C ASP A 365 3.63 12.37 -7.64
N VAL A 366 3.48 13.48 -6.91
CA VAL A 366 2.26 13.89 -6.22
C VAL A 366 1.52 14.98 -7.00
N ALA A 367 0.21 15.02 -6.84
CA ALA A 367 -0.66 16.10 -7.30
C ALA A 367 -1.81 16.33 -6.33
N ILE A 368 -2.43 17.51 -6.39
CA ILE A 368 -3.72 17.74 -5.76
C ILE A 368 -4.81 17.38 -6.77
N VAL A 369 -5.69 16.48 -6.33
CA VAL A 369 -6.84 16.01 -7.09
C VAL A 369 -8.14 16.52 -6.46
N GLU A 370 -9.18 16.63 -7.25
CA GLU A 370 -10.53 17.02 -6.82
C GLU A 370 -11.53 15.96 -7.24
N TYR A 371 -12.42 15.59 -6.32
CA TYR A 371 -13.51 14.67 -6.65
C TYR A 371 -14.62 15.44 -7.36
N ARG A 372 -14.81 15.13 -8.64
CA ARG A 372 -15.77 15.82 -9.50
C ARG A 372 -16.39 14.84 -10.51
N GLY A 373 -17.72 14.88 -10.64
CA GLY A 373 -18.41 14.02 -11.62
C GLY A 373 -18.20 12.52 -11.39
N GLY A 374 -18.11 12.09 -10.12
CA GLY A 374 -17.96 10.68 -9.76
C GLY A 374 -16.53 10.12 -9.88
N ARG A 375 -15.52 10.97 -10.08
CA ARG A 375 -14.12 10.55 -10.22
C ARG A 375 -13.15 11.60 -9.67
N TRP A 376 -11.94 11.18 -9.36
CA TRP A 376 -10.84 12.07 -9.04
C TRP A 376 -10.20 12.61 -10.32
N THR A 377 -10.01 13.91 -10.40
CA THR A 377 -9.43 14.62 -11.54
C THR A 377 -8.45 15.68 -11.04
N ARG A 378 -7.71 16.32 -11.92
CA ARG A 378 -6.85 17.45 -11.56
C ARG A 378 -7.66 18.52 -10.82
N ALA A 379 -7.16 19.01 -9.69
CA ALA A 379 -7.77 20.11 -8.95
C ALA A 379 -7.54 21.47 -9.65
N ASP A 380 -8.59 22.29 -9.69
CA ASP A 380 -8.46 23.71 -10.02
C ASP A 380 -7.94 24.52 -8.81
N PRO A 381 -7.27 25.67 -9.00
CA PRO A 381 -6.85 26.52 -7.90
C PRO A 381 -8.00 26.88 -6.94
N VAL A 382 -7.68 27.12 -5.68
CA VAL A 382 -8.63 27.71 -4.71
C VAL A 382 -8.94 29.13 -5.17
N ARG A 383 -10.23 29.43 -5.33
CA ARG A 383 -10.71 30.78 -5.69
C ARG A 383 -11.42 31.41 -4.51
#